data_7580a6055fc518febe3781ad435aaa96
#
_entry.id   7580a6055fc518febe3781ad435aaa96
#
_cell.length_a   1.000
_cell.length_b   1.000
_cell.length_c   1.000
_cell.angle_alpha   90.00
_cell.angle_beta   90.00
_cell.angle_gamma   90.00
#
_symmetry.space_group_name_H-M   'P 1'
#
loop_
_entity.id
_entity.type
_entity.pdbx_description
1 polymer ?
#
loop_
_entity_poly.entity_id
_entity_poly.type
_entity_poly.pdbx_seq_one_letter_code
_entity_poly.pdbx_strand_id
1 'polypeptide(L)'
;FLTRTNRQKNSEFDIRGHEDWMTRSIALISVEERRNLLKDIFATEKSEENSWLKDLNSDGVNDWRDLAVERDEVWKLQDLDGDGMAEVSTRVLNDFHNEITDVAGALLVRDQDMFVGIGPDMWRLKDQDQDGYYESKESINTGFAVHIGFSGHGMSGAIEGPDGKIYWGIGDIGANLTDKAGKNHFYPNQGVLVRSNPDGSDFEVFASGLRNTHEFAFD
;
A
#
# COMPACT_ATOMS: atom_id res chain seq x y z
N PHE A 1 -7.70 -6.01 -11.36
CA PHE A 1 -6.54 -6.86 -11.09
C PHE A 1 -5.33 -5.99 -10.77
N LEU A 2 -4.63 -6.31 -9.69
CA LEU A 2 -3.43 -5.62 -9.24
C LEU A 2 -2.18 -6.37 -9.70
N THR A 3 -1.19 -5.65 -10.19
CA THR A 3 0.11 -6.21 -10.57
C THR A 3 1.23 -5.18 -10.33
N ARG A 4 2.47 -5.66 -10.35
CA ARG A 4 3.67 -4.84 -10.29
C ARG A 4 4.53 -5.06 -11.50
N THR A 5 5.17 -4.02 -11.90
CA THR A 5 6.22 -4.14 -12.90
C THR A 5 7.50 -4.53 -12.21
N ASN A 6 8.38 -4.22 -11.82
CA ASN A 6 9.69 -4.67 -11.37
C ASN A 6 9.81 -4.53 -9.84
N ARG A 7 10.24 -5.53 -9.10
CA ARG A 7 10.03 -5.56 -7.67
C ARG A 7 11.31 -5.56 -6.86
N GLN A 8 11.60 -4.48 -6.15
CA GLN A 8 12.65 -4.45 -5.14
C GLN A 8 12.17 -4.05 -3.73
N LYS A 9 10.96 -3.52 -3.58
CA LYS A 9 10.44 -3.16 -2.26
C LYS A 9 10.27 -4.43 -1.42
N ASN A 10 9.59 -4.42 -0.40
CA ASN A 10 9.35 -5.42 0.65
C ASN A 10 9.51 -6.92 0.30
N SER A 11 9.68 -7.30 -0.95
CA SER A 11 9.86 -8.69 -1.34
C SER A 11 11.30 -9.07 -1.66
N GLU A 12 12.18 -8.12 -1.87
CA GLU A 12 13.60 -8.38 -2.18
C GLU A 12 14.53 -8.16 -0.99
N PHE A 13 14.16 -7.30 -0.05
CA PHE A 13 14.87 -7.24 1.23
C PHE A 13 13.98 -7.78 2.35
N ASP A 14 14.31 -8.96 2.79
CA ASP A 14 13.63 -9.59 3.93
C ASP A 14 14.35 -9.16 5.21
N ILE A 15 13.69 -8.30 6.00
CA ILE A 15 14.26 -7.81 7.27
C ILE A 15 14.59 -8.92 8.26
N ARG A 16 14.03 -10.13 8.09
CA ARG A 16 14.36 -11.30 8.94
C ARG A 16 15.81 -11.77 8.75
N GLY A 17 16.42 -11.47 7.61
CA GLY A 17 17.84 -11.69 7.36
C GLY A 17 18.77 -10.64 7.97
N HIS A 18 18.19 -9.56 8.54
CA HIS A 18 18.91 -8.40 9.07
C HIS A 18 18.41 -8.09 10.48
N GLU A 19 19.00 -8.70 11.49
CA GLU A 19 18.53 -8.63 12.89
C GLU A 19 18.45 -7.19 13.42
N ASP A 20 19.39 -6.33 13.06
CA ASP A 20 19.40 -4.92 13.43
C ASP A 20 18.26 -4.14 12.75
N TRP A 21 17.96 -4.41 11.49
CA TRP A 21 16.84 -3.77 10.77
C TRP A 21 15.51 -4.17 11.37
N MET A 22 15.37 -5.46 11.71
CA MET A 22 14.16 -5.97 12.36
C MET A 22 13.92 -5.28 13.70
N THR A 23 14.97 -5.20 14.54
CA THR A 23 14.89 -4.55 15.85
C THR A 23 14.53 -3.06 15.70
N ARG A 24 15.16 -2.36 14.76
CA ARG A 24 14.87 -0.94 14.50
C ARG A 24 13.46 -0.76 13.94
N SER A 25 13.01 -1.64 13.04
CA SER A 25 11.66 -1.58 12.47
C SER A 25 10.57 -1.76 13.51
N ILE A 26 10.70 -2.73 14.42
CA ILE A 26 9.71 -2.98 15.49
C ILE A 26 9.57 -1.78 16.45
N ALA A 27 10.61 -0.97 16.57
CA ALA A 27 10.61 0.21 17.42
C ALA A 27 9.91 1.44 16.79
N LEU A 28 9.57 1.39 15.49
CA LEU A 28 8.93 2.51 14.80
C LEU A 28 7.51 2.72 15.29
N ILE A 29 7.10 3.97 15.35
CA ILE A 29 5.73 4.35 15.73
C ILE A 29 5.03 5.21 14.67
N SER A 30 5.71 5.55 13.57
CA SER A 30 5.14 6.35 12.49
C SER A 30 5.72 5.99 11.12
N VAL A 31 4.97 6.32 10.08
CA VAL A 31 5.39 6.18 8.66
C VAL A 31 6.63 7.03 8.37
N GLU A 32 6.73 8.22 8.98
CA GLU A 32 7.89 9.09 8.76
C GLU A 32 9.17 8.51 9.38
N GLU A 33 9.07 7.87 10.54
CA GLU A 33 10.20 7.13 11.11
C GLU A 33 10.61 5.95 10.22
N ARG A 34 9.67 5.24 9.60
CA ARG A 34 9.96 4.20 8.60
C ARG A 34 10.67 4.79 7.39
N ARG A 35 10.24 5.94 6.89
CA ARG A 35 10.90 6.66 5.80
C ARG A 35 12.36 6.95 6.14
N ASN A 36 12.60 7.50 7.32
CA ASN A 36 13.93 7.82 7.79
C ASN A 36 14.81 6.57 7.97
N LEU A 37 14.23 5.48 8.48
CA LEU A 37 14.93 4.20 8.60
C LEU A 37 15.35 3.66 7.22
N LEU A 38 14.46 3.67 6.23
CA LEU A 38 14.79 3.21 4.87
C LEU A 38 15.90 4.07 4.24
N LYS A 39 15.84 5.40 4.43
CA LYS A 39 16.87 6.31 3.93
C LYS A 39 18.21 6.13 4.65
N ASP A 40 18.22 5.74 5.91
CA ASP A 40 19.45 5.43 6.63
C ASP A 40 20.05 4.07 6.21
N ILE A 41 19.21 3.03 6.07
CA ILE A 41 19.65 1.71 5.61
C ILE A 41 20.25 1.82 4.19
N PHE A 42 19.54 2.49 3.30
CA PHE A 42 19.90 2.65 1.89
C PHE A 42 20.46 4.06 1.63
N ALA A 43 21.30 4.56 2.53
CA ALA A 43 21.93 5.85 2.33
C ALA A 43 22.91 5.81 1.16
N THR A 44 23.08 6.92 0.45
CA THR A 44 23.95 7.04 -0.73
C THR A 44 25.39 6.65 -0.43
N GLU A 45 25.90 7.02 0.74
CA GLU A 45 27.24 6.67 1.21
C GLU A 45 27.43 5.18 1.53
N LYS A 46 26.34 4.42 1.63
CA LYS A 46 26.34 2.96 1.83
C LYS A 46 26.11 2.17 0.52
N SER A 47 26.19 2.82 -0.62
CA SER A 47 25.92 2.21 -1.94
C SER A 47 26.78 0.97 -2.20
N GLU A 48 28.03 0.96 -1.78
CA GLU A 48 28.91 -0.19 -1.95
C GLU A 48 28.45 -1.39 -1.11
N GLU A 49 28.01 -1.16 0.14
CA GLU A 49 27.44 -2.18 1.03
C GLU A 49 26.09 -2.68 0.48
N ASN A 50 25.33 -1.81 -0.16
CA ASN A 50 24.03 -2.09 -0.75
C ASN A 50 24.11 -2.52 -2.23
N SER A 51 25.26 -2.94 -2.72
CA SER A 51 25.47 -3.34 -4.13
C SER A 51 24.60 -4.52 -4.60
N TRP A 52 23.95 -5.22 -3.69
CA TRP A 52 22.93 -6.24 -3.98
C TRP A 52 21.59 -5.63 -4.41
N LEU A 53 21.28 -4.39 -4.01
CA LEU A 53 20.12 -3.64 -4.49
C LEU A 53 20.39 -3.27 -5.96
N LYS A 54 19.41 -3.46 -6.83
CA LYS A 54 19.56 -3.10 -8.24
C LYS A 54 19.50 -1.58 -8.41
N ASP A 55 20.42 -1.04 -9.19
CA ASP A 55 20.38 0.34 -9.65
C ASP A 55 19.27 0.49 -10.71
N LEU A 56 18.05 0.73 -10.25
CA LEU A 56 16.88 0.82 -11.11
C LEU A 56 16.72 2.18 -11.78
N ASN A 57 17.24 3.23 -11.16
CA ASN A 57 17.21 4.58 -11.72
C ASN A 57 18.40 4.85 -12.66
N SER A 58 19.38 3.92 -12.72
CA SER A 58 20.54 3.97 -13.58
C SER A 58 21.44 5.19 -13.34
N ASP A 59 21.55 5.63 -12.07
CA ASP A 59 22.43 6.75 -11.69
C ASP A 59 23.84 6.30 -11.21
N GLY A 60 24.07 4.99 -11.16
CA GLY A 60 25.33 4.39 -10.74
C GLY A 60 25.48 4.25 -9.23
N VAL A 61 24.41 4.46 -8.47
CA VAL A 61 24.39 4.39 -7.00
C VAL A 61 23.26 3.48 -6.55
N ASN A 62 23.53 2.53 -5.64
CA ASN A 62 22.54 1.64 -5.08
C ASN A 62 22.04 2.22 -3.75
N ASP A 63 20.93 2.94 -3.79
CA ASP A 63 20.40 3.63 -2.60
C ASP A 63 18.85 3.69 -2.56
N TRP A 64 18.32 4.43 -1.59
CA TRP A 64 16.88 4.54 -1.36
C TRP A 64 16.09 5.08 -2.58
N ARG A 65 16.73 5.76 -3.53
CA ARG A 65 16.09 6.28 -4.75
C ARG A 65 15.68 5.16 -5.69
N ASP A 66 16.37 4.03 -5.65
CA ASP A 66 16.00 2.83 -6.41
C ASP A 66 14.68 2.23 -5.94
N LEU A 67 14.32 2.42 -4.66
CA LEU A 67 13.04 1.98 -4.11
C LEU A 67 11.84 2.77 -4.69
N ALA A 68 12.09 3.91 -5.31
CA ALA A 68 11.07 4.79 -5.87
C ALA A 68 10.82 4.57 -7.39
N VAL A 69 11.43 3.58 -8.00
CA VAL A 69 11.30 3.33 -9.46
C VAL A 69 10.15 2.38 -9.76
N GLU A 70 9.97 1.35 -8.95
CA GLU A 70 8.92 0.34 -9.14
C GLU A 70 7.53 0.93 -8.92
N ARG A 71 6.59 0.45 -9.73
CA ARG A 71 5.20 0.92 -9.73
C ARG A 71 4.24 -0.23 -9.52
N ASP A 72 3.08 0.08 -8.98
CA ASP A 72 1.94 -0.82 -8.99
C ASP A 72 0.99 -0.46 -10.13
N GLU A 73 0.32 -1.46 -10.66
CA GLU A 73 -0.59 -1.32 -11.79
C GLU A 73 -1.94 -1.93 -11.47
N VAL A 74 -2.99 -1.32 -12.00
CA VAL A 74 -4.33 -1.90 -12.02
C VAL A 74 -4.72 -2.19 -13.46
N TRP A 75 -5.22 -3.41 -13.69
CA TRP A 75 -5.66 -3.88 -14.99
C TRP A 75 -7.15 -4.21 -14.98
N LYS A 76 -7.86 -3.75 -15.98
CA LYS A 76 -9.23 -4.15 -16.31
C LYS A 76 -9.16 -5.35 -17.28
N LEU A 77 -9.79 -6.43 -16.91
CA LEU A 77 -9.94 -7.62 -17.76
C LEU A 77 -11.38 -7.72 -18.24
N GLN A 78 -11.59 -8.05 -19.49
CA GLN A 78 -12.92 -8.21 -20.08
C GLN A 78 -13.00 -9.53 -20.86
N ASP A 79 -13.93 -10.36 -20.45
CA ASP A 79 -14.39 -11.54 -21.16
C ASP A 79 -15.57 -11.11 -22.04
N LEU A 80 -15.39 -11.11 -23.35
CA LEU A 80 -16.36 -10.56 -24.30
C LEU A 80 -17.36 -11.60 -24.79
N ASP A 81 -17.00 -12.88 -24.79
CA ASP A 81 -17.85 -13.95 -25.30
C ASP A 81 -18.41 -14.88 -24.20
N GLY A 82 -17.97 -14.69 -22.94
CA GLY A 82 -18.49 -15.41 -21.77
C GLY A 82 -17.93 -16.82 -21.60
N ASP A 83 -16.77 -17.13 -22.20
CA ASP A 83 -16.14 -18.44 -22.10
C ASP A 83 -15.29 -18.61 -20.81
N GLY A 84 -15.11 -17.55 -20.01
CA GLY A 84 -14.33 -17.51 -18.77
C GLY A 84 -12.88 -17.10 -18.98
N MET A 85 -12.49 -16.71 -20.18
CA MET A 85 -11.18 -16.16 -20.53
C MET A 85 -11.33 -14.71 -20.97
N ALA A 86 -10.39 -13.87 -20.59
CA ALA A 86 -10.44 -12.46 -20.95
C ALA A 86 -9.69 -12.21 -22.28
N GLU A 87 -10.41 -11.73 -23.31
CA GLU A 87 -9.82 -11.33 -24.60
C GLU A 87 -9.17 -9.97 -24.55
N VAL A 88 -9.63 -9.11 -23.62
CA VAL A 88 -9.12 -7.76 -23.51
C VAL A 88 -8.56 -7.53 -22.12
N SER A 89 -7.33 -7.01 -22.07
CA SER A 89 -6.69 -6.50 -20.85
C SER A 89 -6.25 -5.08 -21.09
N THR A 90 -6.72 -4.16 -20.25
CA THR A 90 -6.36 -2.74 -20.33
C THR A 90 -5.75 -2.28 -19.03
N ARG A 91 -4.57 -1.65 -19.09
CA ARG A 91 -3.98 -1.02 -17.92
C ARG A 91 -4.69 0.29 -17.65
N VAL A 92 -5.37 0.37 -16.49
CA VAL A 92 -6.17 1.53 -16.09
C VAL A 92 -5.47 2.42 -15.08
N LEU A 93 -4.35 1.97 -14.53
CA LEU A 93 -3.51 2.71 -13.59
C LEU A 93 -2.08 2.19 -13.62
N ASN A 94 -1.10 3.11 -13.52
CA ASN A 94 0.32 2.80 -13.32
C ASN A 94 0.95 3.91 -12.45
N ASP A 95 1.03 3.67 -11.14
CA ASP A 95 1.46 4.68 -10.18
C ASP A 95 2.04 4.05 -8.90
N PHE A 96 2.11 4.81 -7.81
CA PHE A 96 2.52 4.39 -6.48
C PHE A 96 3.99 3.98 -6.38
N HIS A 97 4.88 4.96 -6.54
CA HIS A 97 6.33 4.76 -6.66
C HIS A 97 7.16 5.63 -5.69
N ASN A 98 6.68 5.87 -4.49
CA ASN A 98 7.51 6.47 -3.46
C ASN A 98 8.34 5.39 -2.74
N GLU A 99 9.44 5.77 -2.13
CA GLU A 99 10.35 4.88 -1.42
C GLU A 99 9.69 4.10 -0.27
N ILE A 100 8.62 4.67 0.30
CA ILE A 100 7.84 4.04 1.37
C ILE A 100 6.59 3.31 0.87
N THR A 101 6.27 3.38 -0.42
CA THR A 101 5.08 2.71 -0.94
C THR A 101 5.22 1.21 -0.77
N ASP A 102 4.24 0.60 -0.14
CA ASP A 102 4.18 -0.83 0.06
C ASP A 102 3.58 -1.55 -1.18
N VAL A 103 3.12 -2.75 -1.02
CA VAL A 103 2.42 -3.54 -2.04
C VAL A 103 0.95 -3.17 -2.06
N ALA A 104 0.39 -2.88 -3.23
CA ALA A 104 -1.05 -2.74 -3.37
C ALA A 104 -1.73 -4.10 -3.08
N GLY A 105 -2.65 -4.10 -2.13
CA GLY A 105 -3.33 -5.32 -1.69
C GLY A 105 -4.84 -5.16 -1.53
N ALA A 106 -5.36 -3.92 -1.47
CA ALA A 106 -6.78 -3.65 -1.40
C ALA A 106 -7.24 -2.97 -2.68
N LEU A 107 -8.33 -3.46 -3.28
CA LEU A 107 -8.92 -2.90 -4.50
C LEU A 107 -10.44 -3.01 -4.43
N LEU A 108 -11.11 -1.88 -4.58
CA LEU A 108 -12.55 -1.80 -4.74
C LEU A 108 -12.90 -0.82 -5.85
N VAL A 109 -13.78 -1.22 -6.76
CA VAL A 109 -14.39 -0.32 -7.74
C VAL A 109 -15.84 -0.11 -7.36
N ARG A 110 -16.23 1.14 -7.20
CA ARG A 110 -17.59 1.55 -6.85
C ARG A 110 -18.01 2.73 -7.72
N ASP A 111 -19.04 2.55 -8.50
CA ASP A 111 -19.51 3.55 -9.47
C ASP A 111 -18.36 4.01 -10.41
N GLN A 112 -17.96 5.28 -10.32
CA GLN A 112 -16.87 5.86 -11.09
C GLN A 112 -15.57 6.02 -10.27
N ASP A 113 -15.60 5.60 -9.01
CA ASP A 113 -14.45 5.66 -8.12
C ASP A 113 -13.75 4.30 -8.04
N MET A 114 -12.43 4.34 -7.96
CA MET A 114 -11.62 3.19 -7.60
C MET A 114 -10.89 3.48 -6.30
N PHE A 115 -10.94 2.54 -5.37
CA PHE A 115 -10.21 2.62 -4.10
C PHE A 115 -9.05 1.64 -4.14
N VAL A 116 -7.85 2.12 -3.85
CA VAL A 116 -6.63 1.30 -3.81
C VAL A 116 -5.94 1.50 -2.47
N GLY A 117 -5.85 0.43 -1.69
CA GLY A 117 -5.07 0.40 -0.45
C GLY A 117 -3.65 -0.04 -0.73
N ILE A 118 -2.73 0.87 -0.52
CA ILE A 118 -1.30 0.65 -0.65
C ILE A 118 -0.58 1.51 0.39
N GLY A 119 0.08 0.88 1.36
CA GLY A 119 0.73 1.63 2.44
C GLY A 119 1.65 2.74 1.92
N PRO A 120 1.58 3.94 2.47
CA PRO A 120 0.88 4.28 3.71
C PRO A 120 -0.56 4.78 3.55
N ASP A 121 -1.15 4.72 2.36
CA ASP A 121 -2.39 5.41 2.03
C ASP A 121 -3.51 4.47 1.58
N MET A 122 -4.75 4.88 1.91
CA MET A 122 -5.93 4.48 1.15
C MET A 122 -6.23 5.57 0.13
N TRP A 123 -6.15 5.21 -1.13
CA TRP A 123 -6.34 6.11 -2.26
C TRP A 123 -7.76 5.99 -2.82
N ARG A 124 -8.35 7.13 -3.15
CA ARG A 124 -9.52 7.23 -4.02
C ARG A 124 -9.08 7.81 -5.37
N LEU A 125 -9.38 7.11 -6.43
CA LEU A 125 -9.03 7.49 -7.78
C LEU A 125 -10.28 7.73 -8.61
N LYS A 126 -10.16 8.62 -9.60
CA LYS A 126 -11.23 8.94 -10.54
C LYS A 126 -10.69 8.96 -11.95
N ASP A 127 -11.49 8.39 -12.83
CA ASP A 127 -11.42 8.58 -14.27
C ASP A 127 -12.25 9.83 -14.61
N GLN A 128 -11.57 10.99 -14.82
CA GLN A 128 -12.26 12.28 -14.93
C GLN A 128 -12.83 12.52 -16.32
N ASP A 129 -12.16 12.03 -17.35
CA ASP A 129 -12.57 12.21 -18.74
C ASP A 129 -13.26 10.98 -19.33
N GLN A 130 -13.38 9.93 -18.55
CA GLN A 130 -14.06 8.66 -18.87
C GLN A 130 -13.41 7.91 -20.04
N ASP A 131 -12.08 8.04 -20.16
CA ASP A 131 -11.30 7.30 -21.16
C ASP A 131 -10.93 5.87 -20.69
N GLY A 132 -11.19 5.55 -19.42
CA GLY A 132 -10.92 4.27 -18.79
C GLY A 132 -9.56 4.23 -18.07
N TYR A 133 -8.82 5.34 -18.00
CA TYR A 133 -7.61 5.49 -17.21
C TYR A 133 -7.87 6.40 -16.01
N TYR A 134 -7.34 6.03 -14.83
CA TYR A 134 -7.55 6.76 -13.58
C TYR A 134 -6.38 7.72 -13.33
N GLU A 135 -6.52 8.96 -13.75
CA GLU A 135 -5.46 9.98 -13.67
C GLU A 135 -5.52 10.83 -12.40
N SER A 136 -6.67 10.90 -11.75
CA SER A 136 -6.87 11.70 -10.54
C SER A 136 -6.81 10.81 -9.30
N LYS A 137 -6.01 11.17 -8.30
CA LYS A 137 -5.91 10.44 -7.03
C LYS A 137 -5.94 11.38 -5.83
N GLU A 138 -6.60 10.93 -4.78
CA GLU A 138 -6.67 11.57 -3.47
C GLU A 138 -6.36 10.54 -2.39
N SER A 139 -5.45 10.84 -1.45
CA SER A 139 -5.29 10.06 -0.23
C SER A 139 -6.43 10.41 0.72
N ILE A 140 -7.33 9.46 0.96
CA ILE A 140 -8.48 9.66 1.85
C ILE A 140 -8.14 9.39 3.31
N ASN A 141 -7.20 8.49 3.58
CA ASN A 141 -6.63 8.22 4.89
C ASN A 141 -5.16 7.80 4.74
N THR A 142 -4.26 8.30 5.59
CA THR A 142 -2.82 8.03 5.55
C THR A 142 -2.28 7.71 6.94
N GLY A 143 -1.24 6.87 7.01
CA GLY A 143 -0.59 6.45 8.25
C GLY A 143 -0.58 4.95 8.49
N PHE A 144 -0.85 4.17 7.44
CA PHE A 144 -0.75 2.71 7.44
C PHE A 144 0.67 2.23 7.14
N ALA A 145 0.99 0.99 7.51
CA ALA A 145 2.31 0.39 7.33
C ALA A 145 3.42 1.17 8.06
N VAL A 146 3.32 1.23 9.37
CA VAL A 146 4.31 1.88 10.25
C VAL A 146 5.65 1.16 10.22
N HIS A 147 5.65 -0.17 10.15
CA HIS A 147 6.86 -0.98 10.08
C HIS A 147 7.25 -1.33 8.65
N ILE A 148 8.52 -1.69 8.45
CA ILE A 148 8.96 -2.36 7.23
C ILE A 148 8.32 -3.74 7.21
N GLY A 149 7.42 -3.96 6.26
CA GLY A 149 6.75 -5.23 6.07
C GLY A 149 7.61 -6.24 5.33
N PHE A 150 7.33 -7.51 5.54
CA PHE A 150 7.61 -8.58 4.61
C PHE A 150 6.28 -8.96 3.95
N SER A 151 6.32 -9.32 2.68
CA SER A 151 5.13 -9.44 1.82
C SER A 151 3.94 -10.15 2.50
N GLY A 152 2.74 -9.59 2.39
CA GLY A 152 1.49 -10.16 2.85
C GLY A 152 0.89 -9.59 4.12
N HIS A 153 1.57 -8.66 4.81
CA HIS A 153 1.03 -7.98 5.99
C HIS A 153 0.61 -6.54 5.70
N GLY A 154 0.64 -6.13 4.44
CA GLY A 154 0.21 -4.81 3.97
C GLY A 154 -1.30 -4.59 4.03
N MET A 155 -1.74 -3.52 3.40
CA MET A 155 -3.17 -3.23 3.26
C MET A 155 -3.83 -4.26 2.36
N SER A 156 -5.02 -4.73 2.74
CA SER A 156 -5.72 -5.80 2.03
C SER A 156 -7.22 -5.73 2.23
N GLY A 157 -7.96 -6.37 1.34
CA GLY A 157 -9.40 -6.51 1.35
C GLY A 157 -10.10 -5.15 1.39
N ALA A 158 -10.63 -4.67 0.29
CA ALA A 158 -11.47 -3.48 0.29
C ALA A 158 -12.88 -3.85 -0.15
N ILE A 159 -13.86 -3.59 0.70
CA ILE A 159 -15.26 -3.87 0.38
C ILE A 159 -16.18 -2.75 0.86
N GLU A 160 -17.32 -2.59 0.20
CA GLU A 160 -18.40 -1.73 0.68
C GLU A 160 -19.24 -2.48 1.69
N GLY A 161 -19.46 -1.86 2.84
CA GLY A 161 -20.35 -2.38 3.88
C GLY A 161 -21.81 -2.02 3.65
N PRO A 162 -22.74 -2.68 4.36
CA PRO A 162 -24.18 -2.39 4.27
C PRO A 162 -24.55 -0.99 4.74
N ASP A 163 -23.64 -0.31 5.42
CA ASP A 163 -23.78 1.10 5.86
C ASP A 163 -23.24 2.11 4.83
N GLY A 164 -22.81 1.63 3.65
CA GLY A 164 -22.24 2.44 2.58
C GLY A 164 -20.82 2.94 2.82
N LYS A 165 -20.17 2.51 3.90
CA LYS A 165 -18.76 2.79 4.17
C LYS A 165 -17.85 1.82 3.43
N ILE A 166 -16.62 2.25 3.19
CA ILE A 166 -15.56 1.40 2.68
C ILE A 166 -14.82 0.79 3.88
N TYR A 167 -14.62 -0.51 3.86
CA TYR A 167 -13.88 -1.29 4.86
C TYR A 167 -12.60 -1.83 4.25
N TRP A 168 -11.50 -1.80 4.99
CA TRP A 168 -10.24 -2.44 4.61
C TRP A 168 -9.43 -2.84 5.83
N GLY A 169 -8.46 -3.72 5.61
CA GLY A 169 -7.58 -4.20 6.66
C GLY A 169 -6.13 -3.83 6.45
N ILE A 170 -5.35 -3.89 7.51
CA ILE A 170 -3.89 -3.94 7.48
C ILE A 170 -3.41 -4.94 8.53
N GLY A 171 -2.30 -5.61 8.24
CA GLY A 171 -1.66 -6.52 9.18
C GLY A 171 -0.86 -5.81 10.28
N ASP A 172 -0.06 -6.57 11.00
CA ASP A 172 0.69 -6.13 12.17
C ASP A 172 1.89 -5.21 11.88
N ILE A 173 2.08 -4.85 10.61
CA ILE A 173 2.95 -3.71 10.26
C ILE A 173 2.33 -2.37 10.64
N GLY A 174 1.10 -2.38 11.10
CA GLY A 174 0.46 -1.40 11.94
C GLY A 174 -0.03 -0.13 11.28
N ALA A 175 -0.68 0.69 12.10
CA ALA A 175 -1.21 1.99 11.71
C ALA A 175 -1.01 3.03 12.82
N ASN A 176 -0.67 4.24 12.42
CA ASN A 176 -0.70 5.43 13.28
C ASN A 176 -1.13 6.61 12.43
N LEU A 177 -2.37 7.00 12.58
CA LEU A 177 -2.97 8.07 11.78
C LEU A 177 -3.85 8.99 12.61
N THR A 178 -3.97 10.23 12.14
CA THR A 178 -4.96 11.19 12.64
C THR A 178 -6.05 11.33 11.58
N ASP A 179 -7.30 11.08 11.96
CA ASP A 179 -8.43 11.17 11.06
C ASP A 179 -8.83 12.63 10.75
N LYS A 180 -9.77 12.81 9.83
CA LYS A 180 -10.27 14.14 9.43
C LYS A 180 -10.96 14.91 10.57
N ALA A 181 -11.36 14.24 11.64
CA ALA A 181 -11.92 14.86 12.84
C ALA A 181 -10.85 15.26 13.87
N GLY A 182 -9.58 14.94 13.62
CA GLY A 182 -8.45 15.24 14.48
C GLY A 182 -8.20 14.20 15.59
N LYS A 183 -8.89 13.04 15.55
CA LYS A 183 -8.66 11.95 16.50
C LYS A 183 -7.48 11.10 16.02
N ASN A 184 -6.55 10.83 16.93
CA ASN A 184 -5.44 9.91 16.67
C ASN A 184 -5.85 8.46 16.92
N HIS A 185 -5.45 7.59 15.99
CA HIS A 185 -5.62 6.14 16.04
C HIS A 185 -4.24 5.49 16.05
N PHE A 186 -3.83 4.94 17.18
CA PHE A 186 -2.46 4.48 17.44
C PHE A 186 -2.41 2.96 17.64
N TYR A 187 -2.04 2.24 16.59
CA TYR A 187 -1.96 0.77 16.53
C TYR A 187 -0.68 0.33 15.79
N PRO A 188 0.53 0.78 16.21
CA PRO A 188 1.73 0.58 15.41
C PRO A 188 2.15 -0.89 15.31
N ASN A 189 1.81 -1.73 16.29
CA ASN A 189 2.29 -3.11 16.41
C ASN A 189 1.17 -4.16 16.32
N GLN A 190 0.05 -3.83 15.67
CA GLN A 190 -1.05 -4.77 15.49
C GLN A 190 -1.85 -4.44 14.24
N GLY A 191 -2.41 -5.47 13.63
CA GLY A 191 -3.33 -5.30 12.53
C GLY A 191 -4.68 -4.76 12.99
N VAL A 192 -5.30 -3.98 12.11
CA VAL A 192 -6.61 -3.40 12.31
C VAL A 192 -7.50 -3.61 11.09
N LEU A 193 -8.79 -3.74 11.33
CA LEU A 193 -9.85 -3.59 10.35
C LEU A 193 -10.48 -2.22 10.57
N VAL A 194 -10.54 -1.44 9.53
CA VAL A 194 -11.01 -0.04 9.60
C VAL A 194 -12.12 0.21 8.59
N ARG A 195 -12.86 1.30 8.80
CA ARG A 195 -13.86 1.79 7.85
C ARG A 195 -13.90 3.31 7.83
N SER A 196 -14.31 3.87 6.71
CA SER A 196 -14.65 5.29 6.59
C SER A 196 -15.71 5.52 5.52
N ASN A 197 -16.25 6.72 5.47
CA ASN A 197 -16.98 7.18 4.29
C ASN A 197 -16.05 7.18 3.05
N PRO A 198 -16.58 7.14 1.82
CA PRO A 198 -15.78 7.15 0.59
C PRO A 198 -14.85 8.36 0.43
N ASP A 199 -15.10 9.44 1.16
CA ASP A 199 -14.24 10.62 1.22
C ASP A 199 -13.20 10.58 2.35
N GLY A 200 -13.13 9.49 3.13
CA GLY A 200 -12.23 9.29 4.26
C GLY A 200 -12.72 9.92 5.57
N SER A 201 -13.88 10.59 5.59
CA SER A 201 -14.48 11.10 6.82
C SER A 201 -15.10 9.96 7.66
N ASP A 202 -15.46 10.26 8.91
CA ASP A 202 -16.07 9.31 9.85
C ASP A 202 -15.29 7.99 9.95
N PHE A 203 -13.96 8.13 10.07
CA PHE A 203 -13.02 7.01 10.18
C PHE A 203 -13.16 6.30 11.53
N GLU A 204 -13.16 4.99 11.49
CA GLU A 204 -13.26 4.14 12.66
C GLU A 204 -12.35 2.92 12.55
N VAL A 205 -11.70 2.57 13.66
CA VAL A 205 -11.09 1.25 13.83
C VAL A 205 -12.19 0.30 14.30
N PHE A 206 -12.64 -0.57 13.40
CA PHE A 206 -13.75 -1.51 13.61
C PHE A 206 -13.30 -2.72 14.43
N ALA A 207 -12.10 -3.23 14.17
CA ALA A 207 -11.49 -4.30 14.96
C ALA A 207 -9.98 -4.12 15.04
N SER A 208 -9.35 -4.63 16.10
CA SER A 208 -7.91 -4.55 16.32
C SER A 208 -7.36 -5.84 16.94
N GLY A 209 -6.02 -5.95 17.06
CA GLY A 209 -5.37 -7.15 17.58
C GLY A 209 -5.21 -8.26 16.54
N LEU A 210 -5.35 -7.92 15.27
CA LEU A 210 -5.17 -8.82 14.14
C LEU A 210 -3.68 -8.92 13.77
N ARG A 211 -3.29 -10.04 13.14
CA ARG A 211 -1.94 -10.21 12.64
C ARG A 211 -1.85 -9.95 11.14
N ASN A 212 -2.67 -10.65 10.38
CA ASN A 212 -2.66 -10.57 8.91
C ASN A 212 -4.06 -10.84 8.38
N THR A 213 -4.78 -9.79 8.05
CA THR A 213 -6.11 -9.89 7.44
C THR A 213 -5.93 -9.80 5.93
N HIS A 214 -6.39 -10.80 5.19
CA HIS A 214 -6.35 -10.76 3.73
C HIS A 214 -7.67 -10.29 3.12
N GLU A 215 -8.76 -10.89 3.56
CA GLU A 215 -10.09 -10.60 3.05
C GLU A 215 -11.13 -10.78 4.14
N PHE A 216 -12.27 -10.17 3.95
CA PHE A 216 -13.45 -10.30 4.79
C PHE A 216 -14.69 -10.08 3.95
N ALA A 217 -15.82 -10.55 4.44
CA ALA A 217 -17.12 -10.43 3.79
C ALA A 217 -18.20 -10.14 4.83
N PHE A 218 -19.29 -9.58 4.36
CA PHE A 218 -20.53 -9.45 5.13
C PHE A 218 -21.46 -10.60 4.73
N ASP A 219 -22.18 -11.13 5.71
CA ASP A 219 -23.24 -12.13 5.55
C ASP A 219 -24.65 -11.50 5.59
#